data_45c7568418b4454315d3c15d1257ae09
#
_entry.id   45c7568418b4454315d3c15d1257ae09
#
_cell.length_a   1.000
_cell.length_b   1.000
_cell.length_c   1.000
_cell.angle_alpha   90.00
_cell.angle_beta   90.00
_cell.angle_gamma   90.00
#
_symmetry.space_group_name_H-M   'P 1'
#
loop_
_entity.id
_entity.type
_entity.pdbx_description
1 polymer ?
#
loop_
_entity_poly.entity_id
_entity_poly.type
_entity_poly.pdbx_seq_one_letter_code
_entity_poly.pdbx_strand_id
1 'polypeptide(L)'
;MRHPSINDPIEMLRPAVPRLKLRSAVILLAAVCLSMMAIVIWEVWSSRQYLLHDKEVAMSNLAQTLASQAQATIKQADTLLFTLVDRLEHEGVDQSRLPQLLNVQRRELSQLHGLFVYDEKGQWIANSNGAGQTGVNNSDREYFIFHRDNPGRGPHIGPSIKSRSTGEWIMTVSRRVNHPDGSFAGVALATIYLSHFLQLYDSIDLGSNGVINLIADNASIVIRRPFKETDIGSSLAKSPLFTQLLPKGDTGTATIRSIVDGVERVIGYRRVEGYPLIVFTALNKDEVLASWRKETLLSVCIVTLLLSFLGVLGLRLIKLMKQQNLVQVELLDTQDKLLEVNRNLEGLALKDALTGLANRRQLDAFIDAEMGRARRSQAELALLMIDVDHFKPFNDRYGHLAGDECLRKVSAIITDNIKRPGDLAARYGGEEFAVVLPGSDYVGAFLVAEKIRRAVLQADIAHSDSPEGTVTVSVGVCASNADSQLRPEDLIGAADKALYVAKASGRNMSVIAN
;
A
#
# COMPACT_ATOMS: atom_id res chain seq x y z
N MET A 1 -42.80 12.18 -37.70
CA MET A 1 -41.74 11.25 -37.25
C MET A 1 -40.40 11.90 -37.55
N ARG A 2 -39.67 12.35 -36.53
CA ARG A 2 -38.34 13.00 -36.69
C ARG A 2 -37.29 11.90 -36.79
N HIS A 3 -36.53 11.87 -37.91
CA HIS A 3 -35.34 11.03 -38.05
C HIS A 3 -34.25 11.47 -37.08
N PRO A 4 -33.56 10.56 -36.37
CA PRO A 4 -32.41 10.91 -35.54
C PRO A 4 -31.23 11.29 -36.44
N SER A 5 -30.61 12.41 -36.15
CA SER A 5 -29.37 12.88 -36.75
C SER A 5 -28.26 11.86 -36.47
N ILE A 6 -27.55 11.47 -37.53
CA ILE A 6 -26.35 10.64 -37.48
C ILE A 6 -25.31 11.35 -36.62
N ASN A 7 -24.99 10.75 -35.48
CA ASN A 7 -23.97 11.21 -34.54
C ASN A 7 -22.61 11.38 -35.25
N ASP A 8 -22.07 12.54 -35.16
CA ASP A 8 -20.74 12.90 -35.62
C ASP A 8 -19.70 11.99 -34.92
N PRO A 9 -18.88 11.20 -35.61
CA PRO A 9 -17.91 10.28 -35.00
C PRO A 9 -16.82 11.00 -34.18
N ILE A 10 -16.74 12.32 -34.25
CA ILE A 10 -15.79 13.15 -33.53
C ILE A 10 -16.18 13.39 -32.05
N GLU A 11 -17.48 13.27 -31.71
CA GLU A 11 -17.95 13.47 -30.34
C GLU A 11 -17.64 12.27 -29.42
N MET A 12 -17.37 11.07 -29.97
CA MET A 12 -16.97 9.88 -29.21
C MET A 12 -15.50 9.86 -28.76
N LEU A 13 -14.67 10.79 -29.18
CA LEU A 13 -13.24 10.84 -28.85
C LEU A 13 -12.86 11.90 -27.80
N ARG A 14 -13.83 12.53 -27.14
CA ARG A 14 -13.48 13.35 -25.97
C ARG A 14 -13.05 12.46 -24.81
N PRO A 15 -11.77 12.51 -24.38
CA PRO A 15 -11.28 11.61 -23.33
C PRO A 15 -11.90 11.97 -21.98
N ALA A 16 -12.89 11.19 -21.55
CA ALA A 16 -13.38 11.16 -20.16
C ALA A 16 -12.32 10.65 -19.16
N VAL A 17 -11.08 10.47 -19.62
CA VAL A 17 -9.99 9.70 -19.01
C VAL A 17 -9.16 10.42 -17.93
N PRO A 18 -9.08 11.76 -17.79
CA PRO A 18 -8.13 12.33 -16.83
C PRO A 18 -8.58 12.28 -15.37
N ARG A 19 -9.89 12.36 -15.08
CA ARG A 19 -10.41 12.33 -13.70
C ARG A 19 -10.33 10.94 -13.07
N LEU A 20 -10.50 9.88 -13.86
CA LEU A 20 -10.43 8.49 -13.40
C LEU A 20 -8.99 8.11 -13.02
N LYS A 21 -8.01 8.49 -13.84
CA LYS A 21 -6.58 8.23 -13.59
C LYS A 21 -6.08 8.94 -12.32
N LEU A 22 -6.51 10.17 -12.08
CA LEU A 22 -6.13 10.92 -10.89
C LEU A 22 -6.71 10.29 -9.61
N ARG A 23 -7.98 9.89 -9.63
CA ARG A 23 -8.63 9.20 -8.51
C ARG A 23 -7.96 7.86 -8.21
N SER A 24 -7.65 7.07 -9.22
CA SER A 24 -6.95 5.79 -9.05
C SER A 24 -5.56 5.96 -8.44
N ALA A 25 -4.79 6.97 -8.86
CA ALA A 25 -3.48 7.27 -8.29
C ALA A 25 -3.56 7.67 -6.81
N VAL A 26 -4.55 8.49 -6.42
CA VAL A 26 -4.79 8.86 -5.02
C VAL A 26 -5.19 7.66 -4.18
N ILE A 27 -6.09 6.81 -4.69
CA ILE A 27 -6.53 5.59 -3.99
C ILE A 27 -5.36 4.63 -3.80
N LEU A 28 -4.54 4.43 -4.83
CA LEU A 28 -3.36 3.57 -4.77
C LEU A 28 -2.36 4.08 -3.73
N LEU A 29 -2.04 5.38 -3.74
CA LEU A 29 -1.14 5.98 -2.75
C LEU A 29 -1.68 5.83 -1.32
N ALA A 30 -2.96 6.09 -1.11
CA ALA A 30 -3.61 5.90 0.18
C ALA A 30 -3.58 4.44 0.63
N ALA A 31 -3.83 3.48 -0.27
CA ALA A 31 -3.76 2.06 0.01
C ALA A 31 -2.34 1.62 0.41
N VAL A 32 -1.31 2.10 -0.28
CA VAL A 32 0.10 1.83 0.06
C VAL A 32 0.43 2.39 1.44
N CYS A 33 0.07 3.64 1.73
CA CYS A 33 0.32 4.24 3.04
C CYS A 33 -0.40 3.50 4.18
N LEU A 34 -1.67 3.12 3.97
CA LEU A 34 -2.44 2.35 4.95
C LEU A 34 -1.87 0.95 5.17
N SER A 35 -1.45 0.26 4.11
CA SER A 35 -0.82 -1.05 4.23
C SER A 35 0.51 -1.01 4.98
N MET A 36 1.36 -0.01 4.71
CA MET A 36 2.60 0.21 5.46
C MET A 36 2.32 0.47 6.95
N MET A 37 1.35 1.31 7.26
CA MET A 37 0.96 1.59 8.65
C MET A 37 0.46 0.33 9.35
N ALA A 38 -0.38 -0.46 8.69
CA ALA A 38 -0.91 -1.72 9.23
C ALA A 38 0.22 -2.73 9.51
N ILE A 39 1.19 -2.85 8.60
CA ILE A 39 2.36 -3.73 8.76
C ILE A 39 3.19 -3.31 9.98
N VAL A 40 3.47 -2.01 10.14
CA VAL A 40 4.26 -1.50 11.28
C VAL A 40 3.52 -1.72 12.61
N ILE A 41 2.23 -1.45 12.66
CA ILE A 41 1.42 -1.70 13.87
C ILE A 41 1.47 -3.19 14.22
N TRP A 42 1.29 -4.07 13.24
CA TRP A 42 1.35 -5.51 13.45
C TRP A 42 2.74 -5.96 13.91
N GLU A 43 3.82 -5.46 13.29
CA GLU A 43 5.20 -5.77 13.65
C GLU A 43 5.52 -5.34 15.09
N VAL A 44 5.17 -4.12 15.47
CA VAL A 44 5.38 -3.59 16.82
C VAL A 44 4.62 -4.43 17.86
N TRP A 45 3.38 -4.76 17.59
CA TRP A 45 2.57 -5.60 18.48
C TRP A 45 3.13 -7.02 18.57
N SER A 46 3.42 -7.65 17.45
CA SER A 46 3.95 -9.03 17.37
C SER A 46 5.32 -9.16 18.03
N SER A 47 6.24 -8.24 17.75
CA SER A 47 7.58 -8.21 18.35
C SER A 47 7.52 -8.08 19.88
N ARG A 48 6.60 -7.23 20.40
CA ARG A 48 6.39 -7.12 21.84
C ARG A 48 5.90 -8.43 22.46
N GLN A 49 4.92 -9.08 21.85
CA GLN A 49 4.38 -10.35 22.36
C GLN A 49 5.44 -11.45 22.32
N TYR A 50 6.17 -11.53 21.22
CA TYR A 50 7.26 -12.48 21.07
C TYR A 50 8.33 -12.32 22.14
N LEU A 51 8.79 -11.06 22.38
CA LEU A 51 9.79 -10.79 23.40
C LEU A 51 9.33 -11.16 24.81
N LEU A 52 8.08 -10.83 25.17
CA LEU A 52 7.56 -11.18 26.49
C LEU A 52 7.42 -12.70 26.65
N HIS A 53 6.93 -13.40 25.64
CA HIS A 53 6.82 -14.84 25.65
C HIS A 53 8.18 -15.52 25.72
N ASP A 54 9.20 -15.06 24.97
CA ASP A 54 10.57 -15.55 25.06
C ASP A 54 11.11 -15.43 26.49
N LYS A 55 10.87 -14.30 27.15
CA LYS A 55 11.30 -14.10 28.54
C LYS A 55 10.50 -14.94 29.53
N GLU A 56 9.24 -15.20 29.30
CA GLU A 56 8.46 -16.15 30.10
C GLU A 56 9.04 -17.56 30.02
N VAL A 57 9.32 -18.03 28.80
CA VAL A 57 9.96 -19.35 28.60
C VAL A 57 11.34 -19.41 29.26
N ALA A 58 12.15 -18.37 29.11
CA ALA A 58 13.46 -18.28 29.74
C ALA A 58 13.35 -18.36 31.27
N MET A 59 12.40 -17.65 31.88
CA MET A 59 12.19 -17.68 33.34
C MET A 59 11.65 -19.04 33.81
N SER A 60 10.79 -19.68 33.05
CA SER A 60 10.33 -21.04 33.34
C SER A 60 11.48 -22.06 33.36
N ASN A 61 12.33 -22.01 32.32
CA ASN A 61 13.50 -22.91 32.20
C ASN A 61 14.50 -22.67 33.34
N LEU A 62 14.73 -21.41 33.69
CA LEU A 62 15.60 -21.06 34.81
C LEU A 62 15.03 -21.57 36.13
N ALA A 63 13.71 -21.35 36.37
CA ALA A 63 13.05 -21.86 37.57
C ALA A 63 13.16 -23.40 37.67
N GLN A 64 13.02 -24.11 36.55
CA GLN A 64 13.22 -25.54 36.49
C GLN A 64 14.63 -25.96 36.85
N THR A 65 15.63 -25.32 36.25
CA THR A 65 17.05 -25.62 36.51
C THR A 65 17.39 -25.42 37.99
N LEU A 66 16.98 -24.28 38.55
CA LEU A 66 17.23 -23.95 39.93
C LEU A 66 16.45 -24.84 40.92
N ALA A 67 15.22 -25.26 40.56
CA ALA A 67 14.46 -26.19 41.36
C ALA A 67 15.13 -27.59 41.39
N SER A 68 15.61 -28.07 40.24
CA SER A 68 16.38 -29.31 40.18
C SER A 68 17.68 -29.25 40.97
N GLN A 69 18.38 -28.12 40.93
CA GLN A 69 19.61 -27.91 41.72
C GLN A 69 19.31 -27.86 43.24
N ALA A 70 18.26 -27.15 43.65
CA ALA A 70 17.82 -27.14 45.04
C ALA A 70 17.40 -28.54 45.53
N GLN A 71 16.63 -29.27 44.69
CA GLN A 71 16.28 -30.67 44.96
C GLN A 71 17.50 -31.57 45.17
N ALA A 72 18.49 -31.48 44.26
CA ALA A 72 19.72 -32.28 44.37
C ALA A 72 20.50 -31.97 45.66
N THR A 73 20.65 -30.69 45.97
CA THR A 73 21.37 -30.24 47.18
C THR A 73 20.68 -30.74 48.47
N ILE A 74 19.36 -30.60 48.54
CA ILE A 74 18.59 -31.05 49.70
C ILE A 74 18.56 -32.56 49.79
N LYS A 75 18.37 -33.27 48.64
CA LYS A 75 18.37 -34.73 48.60
C LYS A 75 19.69 -35.34 49.05
N GLN A 76 20.83 -34.73 48.74
CA GLN A 76 22.14 -35.16 49.25
C GLN A 76 22.20 -35.08 50.80
N ALA A 77 21.75 -33.94 51.38
CA ALA A 77 21.69 -33.78 52.82
C ALA A 77 20.70 -34.79 53.45
N ASP A 78 19.53 -34.96 52.87
CA ASP A 78 18.51 -35.88 53.31
C ASP A 78 18.94 -37.35 53.26
N THR A 79 19.64 -37.78 52.19
CA THR A 79 20.19 -39.14 52.06
C THR A 79 21.24 -39.43 53.13
N LEU A 80 22.10 -38.43 53.44
CA LEU A 80 23.04 -38.58 54.52
C LEU A 80 22.37 -38.74 55.87
N LEU A 81 21.36 -37.91 56.15
CA LEU A 81 20.58 -37.99 57.37
C LEU A 81 19.81 -39.32 57.48
N PHE A 82 19.26 -39.81 56.38
CA PHE A 82 18.59 -41.11 56.34
C PHE A 82 19.54 -42.26 56.77
N THR A 83 20.73 -42.32 56.14
CA THR A 83 21.77 -43.31 56.48
C THR A 83 22.26 -43.15 57.92
N LEU A 84 22.40 -41.89 58.38
CA LEU A 84 22.83 -41.59 59.75
C LEU A 84 21.77 -42.07 60.77
N VAL A 85 20.50 -41.76 60.53
CA VAL A 85 19.39 -42.15 61.41
C VAL A 85 19.28 -43.68 61.47
N ASP A 86 19.35 -44.37 60.30
CA ASP A 86 19.32 -45.81 60.23
C ASP A 86 20.43 -46.47 61.09
N ARG A 87 21.63 -45.94 61.01
CA ARG A 87 22.76 -46.39 61.83
C ARG A 87 22.54 -46.12 63.31
N LEU A 88 22.06 -44.91 63.68
CA LEU A 88 21.81 -44.54 65.08
C LEU A 88 20.74 -45.41 65.71
N GLU A 89 19.71 -45.83 64.98
CA GLU A 89 18.60 -46.65 65.48
C GLU A 89 18.97 -48.17 65.58
N HIS A 90 19.83 -48.69 64.71
CA HIS A 90 20.14 -50.13 64.61
C HIS A 90 21.50 -50.50 65.22
N GLU A 91 22.54 -49.70 65.06
CA GLU A 91 23.92 -50.02 65.50
C GLU A 91 24.23 -49.42 66.87
N GLY A 92 23.38 -48.54 67.38
CA GLY A 92 23.65 -47.78 68.60
C GLY A 92 24.63 -46.60 68.38
N VAL A 93 24.82 -45.78 69.41
CA VAL A 93 25.63 -44.57 69.33
C VAL A 93 27.01 -44.85 69.94
N ASP A 94 28.02 -45.14 69.10
CA ASP A 94 29.43 -45.01 69.53
C ASP A 94 29.82 -43.53 69.51
N GLN A 95 29.59 -42.86 70.63
CA GLN A 95 29.84 -41.44 70.81
C GLN A 95 31.30 -41.03 70.52
N SER A 96 32.24 -41.95 70.58
CA SER A 96 33.67 -41.68 70.35
C SER A 96 34.02 -41.54 68.86
N ARG A 97 33.32 -42.26 67.97
CA ARG A 97 33.57 -42.29 66.50
C ARG A 97 32.64 -41.41 65.71
N LEU A 98 31.46 -41.08 66.26
CA LEU A 98 30.43 -40.31 65.59
C LEU A 98 30.91 -38.93 65.10
N PRO A 99 31.63 -38.11 65.87
CA PRO A 99 32.15 -36.82 65.41
C PRO A 99 33.11 -36.93 64.21
N GLN A 100 33.95 -37.98 64.20
CA GLN A 100 34.87 -38.23 63.07
C GLN A 100 34.11 -38.60 61.82
N LEU A 101 33.12 -39.48 61.91
CA LEU A 101 32.23 -39.85 60.80
C LEU A 101 31.52 -38.62 60.23
N LEU A 102 30.90 -37.83 61.08
CA LEU A 102 30.19 -36.63 60.65
C LEU A 102 31.12 -35.62 59.97
N ASN A 103 32.35 -35.47 60.46
CA ASN A 103 33.33 -34.58 59.87
C ASN A 103 33.77 -35.05 58.48
N VAL A 104 34.05 -36.36 58.28
CA VAL A 104 34.38 -36.91 56.97
C VAL A 104 33.23 -36.64 56.00
N GLN A 105 31.99 -36.99 56.33
CA GLN A 105 30.82 -36.79 55.49
C GLN A 105 30.61 -35.29 55.13
N ARG A 106 30.82 -34.39 56.10
CA ARG A 106 30.71 -32.95 55.83
C ARG A 106 31.76 -32.44 54.85
N ARG A 107 33.00 -32.98 54.91
CA ARG A 107 34.09 -32.53 54.03
C ARG A 107 33.85 -32.92 52.57
N GLU A 108 33.15 -34.01 52.30
CA GLU A 108 32.80 -34.44 50.98
C GLU A 108 31.70 -33.56 50.33
N LEU A 109 30.94 -32.81 51.13
CA LEU A 109 29.83 -31.95 50.69
C LEU A 109 30.05 -30.53 51.13
N SER A 110 30.71 -29.73 50.30
CA SER A 110 31.07 -28.34 50.58
C SER A 110 29.89 -27.40 50.87
N GLN A 111 28.69 -27.76 50.40
CA GLN A 111 27.42 -27.02 50.66
C GLN A 111 26.96 -27.17 52.11
N LEU A 112 27.42 -28.21 52.83
CA LEU A 112 26.98 -28.41 54.21
C LEU A 112 27.78 -27.51 55.16
N HIS A 113 27.04 -26.72 55.96
CA HIS A 113 27.60 -25.99 57.10
C HIS A 113 28.00 -26.97 58.24
N GLY A 114 27.13 -27.97 58.55
CA GLY A 114 27.37 -28.94 59.58
C GLY A 114 26.34 -30.06 59.64
N LEU A 115 26.76 -31.16 60.26
CA LEU A 115 25.92 -32.28 60.67
C LEU A 115 25.92 -32.35 62.18
N PHE A 116 24.74 -32.58 62.75
CA PHE A 116 24.52 -32.57 64.20
C PHE A 116 23.57 -33.69 64.59
N VAL A 117 23.77 -34.24 65.79
CA VAL A 117 22.89 -35.19 66.41
C VAL A 117 22.56 -34.71 67.82
N TYR A 118 21.28 -34.66 68.11
CA TYR A 118 20.72 -34.23 69.40
C TYR A 118 20.01 -35.39 70.11
N ASP A 119 20.10 -35.44 71.42
CA ASP A 119 19.30 -36.36 72.25
C ASP A 119 17.85 -35.89 72.39
N GLU A 120 17.04 -36.68 73.13
CA GLU A 120 15.62 -36.39 73.40
C GLU A 120 15.37 -35.09 74.17
N LYS A 121 16.40 -34.56 74.82
CA LYS A 121 16.39 -33.29 75.58
C LYS A 121 16.95 -32.10 74.80
N GLY A 122 17.37 -32.33 73.52
CA GLY A 122 17.96 -31.31 72.66
C GLY A 122 19.45 -30.99 72.96
N GLN A 123 20.11 -31.86 73.74
CA GLN A 123 21.55 -31.75 73.99
C GLN A 123 22.35 -32.30 72.81
N TRP A 124 23.48 -31.73 72.54
CA TRP A 124 24.39 -32.18 71.48
C TRP A 124 25.04 -33.53 71.82
N ILE A 125 24.74 -34.55 71.05
CA ILE A 125 25.43 -35.86 71.14
C ILE A 125 26.74 -35.78 70.34
N ALA A 126 26.65 -35.27 69.10
CA ALA A 126 27.79 -35.16 68.19
C ALA A 126 27.59 -34.02 67.20
N ASN A 127 28.67 -33.47 66.69
CA ASN A 127 28.66 -32.53 65.58
C ASN A 127 29.92 -32.69 64.69
N SER A 128 29.79 -32.26 63.42
CA SER A 128 30.87 -32.34 62.41
C SER A 128 31.89 -31.19 62.53
N ASN A 129 31.64 -30.15 63.38
CA ASN A 129 32.44 -28.93 63.39
C ASN A 129 33.52 -28.94 64.51
N GLY A 130 33.66 -30.07 65.17
CA GLY A 130 34.68 -30.27 66.24
C GLY A 130 34.12 -30.10 67.64
N ALA A 131 34.85 -30.64 68.66
CA ALA A 131 34.46 -30.55 70.07
C ALA A 131 34.60 -29.12 70.52
N GLY A 132 33.53 -28.50 71.04
CA GLY A 132 33.76 -27.18 71.62
C GLY A 132 32.57 -26.41 72.15
N GLN A 133 31.33 -26.92 72.07
CA GLN A 133 30.18 -26.24 72.68
C GLN A 133 29.44 -27.18 73.64
N THR A 134 30.04 -27.39 74.78
CA THR A 134 29.37 -27.99 75.95
C THR A 134 28.34 -27.01 76.48
N GLY A 135 27.08 -27.46 76.62
CA GLY A 135 26.04 -26.67 77.22
C GLY A 135 25.06 -25.97 76.28
N VAL A 136 25.23 -26.10 74.92
CA VAL A 136 24.22 -25.63 73.91
C VAL A 136 23.09 -26.62 73.85
N ASN A 137 21.87 -26.16 74.06
CA ASN A 137 20.64 -26.93 73.89
C ASN A 137 19.83 -26.35 72.77
N ASN A 138 19.23 -27.24 71.96
CA ASN A 138 18.48 -26.85 70.77
C ASN A 138 16.99 -27.32 70.85
N SER A 139 16.51 -27.66 72.04
CA SER A 139 15.11 -28.09 72.27
C SER A 139 14.06 -27.02 71.95
N ASP A 140 14.48 -25.75 71.90
CA ASP A 140 13.68 -24.57 71.53
C ASP A 140 13.63 -24.30 70.02
N ARG A 141 14.43 -25.01 69.23
CA ARG A 141 14.48 -24.82 67.78
C ARG A 141 13.29 -25.47 67.09
N GLU A 142 12.77 -24.84 66.05
CA GLU A 142 11.58 -25.27 65.29
C GLU A 142 11.72 -26.73 64.82
N TYR A 143 12.84 -27.10 64.20
CA TYR A 143 13.07 -28.46 63.68
C TYR A 143 13.06 -29.53 64.81
N PHE A 144 13.51 -29.17 66.02
CA PHE A 144 13.46 -30.10 67.16
C PHE A 144 12.05 -30.25 67.68
N ILE A 145 11.32 -29.15 67.89
CA ILE A 145 9.92 -29.14 68.28
C ILE A 145 9.07 -29.92 67.28
N PHE A 146 9.30 -29.71 65.97
CA PHE A 146 8.58 -30.42 64.92
C PHE A 146 8.73 -31.94 65.07
N HIS A 147 9.97 -32.46 65.20
CA HIS A 147 10.20 -33.91 65.29
C HIS A 147 9.78 -34.54 66.64
N ARG A 148 9.85 -33.75 67.72
CA ARG A 148 9.31 -34.19 69.00
C ARG A 148 7.79 -34.42 68.94
N ASP A 149 7.08 -33.52 68.32
CA ASP A 149 5.63 -33.48 68.30
C ASP A 149 5.00 -34.27 67.11
N ASN A 150 5.80 -34.61 66.11
CA ASN A 150 5.38 -35.33 64.90
C ASN A 150 6.15 -36.68 64.75
N PRO A 151 5.48 -37.82 64.75
CA PRO A 151 6.11 -39.12 64.65
C PRO A 151 6.56 -39.53 63.24
N GLY A 152 6.34 -38.66 62.22
CA GLY A 152 6.70 -38.91 60.84
C GLY A 152 8.19 -39.05 60.64
N ARG A 153 8.60 -40.01 59.81
CA ARG A 153 10.04 -40.34 59.53
C ARG A 153 10.62 -39.57 58.31
N GLY A 154 9.80 -38.77 57.62
CA GLY A 154 10.28 -37.97 56.48
C GLY A 154 11.20 -36.82 56.90
N PRO A 155 11.96 -36.28 55.95
CA PRO A 155 12.73 -35.07 56.21
C PRO A 155 11.82 -33.89 56.51
N HIS A 156 12.31 -33.05 57.43
CA HIS A 156 11.70 -31.74 57.69
C HIS A 156 12.67 -30.63 57.30
N ILE A 157 12.15 -29.67 56.51
CA ILE A 157 12.90 -28.47 56.13
C ILE A 157 12.38 -27.31 56.93
N GLY A 158 13.20 -26.86 57.87
CA GLY A 158 12.84 -25.76 58.75
C GLY A 158 13.15 -24.38 58.11
N PRO A 159 12.72 -23.29 58.74
CA PRO A 159 13.02 -21.94 58.28
C PRO A 159 14.51 -21.66 58.26
N SER A 160 14.91 -20.65 57.47
CA SER A 160 16.28 -20.15 57.52
C SER A 160 16.55 -19.46 58.85
N ILE A 161 17.63 -19.87 59.47
CA ILE A 161 18.02 -19.39 60.79
C ILE A 161 19.52 -19.03 60.83
N LYS A 162 19.93 -18.21 61.83
CA LYS A 162 21.35 -18.04 62.13
C LYS A 162 21.85 -19.20 62.98
N SER A 163 22.95 -19.79 62.51
CA SER A 163 23.66 -20.84 63.26
C SER A 163 24.13 -20.34 64.61
N ARG A 164 23.87 -21.10 65.70
CA ARG A 164 24.37 -20.78 67.02
C ARG A 164 25.89 -20.95 67.13
N SER A 165 26.47 -21.80 66.27
CA SER A 165 27.90 -22.08 66.30
C SER A 165 28.75 -21.08 65.53
N THR A 166 28.24 -20.53 64.43
CA THR A 166 29.02 -19.68 63.52
C THR A 166 28.41 -18.30 63.24
N GLY A 167 27.12 -18.10 63.57
CA GLY A 167 26.37 -16.89 63.19
C GLY A 167 25.94 -16.83 61.72
N GLU A 168 26.35 -17.79 60.89
CA GLU A 168 26.03 -17.85 59.47
C GLU A 168 24.56 -18.17 59.24
N TRP A 169 24.01 -17.66 58.14
CA TRP A 169 22.66 -18.02 57.71
C TRP A 169 22.65 -19.42 57.07
N ILE A 170 21.78 -20.27 57.62
CA ILE A 170 21.65 -21.68 57.23
C ILE A 170 20.20 -22.07 57.01
N MET A 171 20.01 -23.03 56.08
CA MET A 171 18.77 -23.79 55.97
C MET A 171 18.95 -25.14 56.67
N THR A 172 17.91 -25.59 57.34
CA THR A 172 17.94 -26.82 58.13
C THR A 172 17.19 -27.94 57.40
N VAL A 173 17.82 -29.10 57.30
CA VAL A 173 17.18 -30.36 56.91
C VAL A 173 17.35 -31.32 58.09
N SER A 174 16.26 -31.86 58.60
CA SER A 174 16.30 -32.68 59.84
C SER A 174 15.48 -33.95 59.69
N ARG A 175 15.85 -34.97 60.46
CA ARG A 175 15.12 -36.21 60.59
C ARG A 175 14.99 -36.62 62.05
N ARG A 176 13.84 -37.23 62.38
CA ARG A 176 13.59 -37.78 63.70
C ARG A 176 14.40 -39.05 63.88
N VAL A 177 14.98 -39.21 65.08
CA VAL A 177 15.61 -40.46 65.55
C VAL A 177 14.71 -41.06 66.60
N ASN A 178 14.48 -42.40 66.53
CA ASN A 178 13.61 -43.13 67.45
C ASN A 178 14.40 -44.14 68.25
N HIS A 179 13.90 -44.43 69.43
CA HIS A 179 14.23 -45.63 70.16
C HIS A 179 13.66 -46.91 69.49
N PRO A 180 14.14 -48.11 69.81
CA PRO A 180 13.58 -49.35 69.27
C PRO A 180 12.09 -49.55 69.45
N ASP A 181 11.51 -48.92 70.47
CA ASP A 181 10.06 -48.91 70.79
C ASP A 181 9.28 -47.86 69.98
N GLY A 182 9.93 -47.10 69.11
CA GLY A 182 9.33 -46.03 68.31
C GLY A 182 9.17 -44.71 69.02
N SER A 183 9.53 -44.60 70.29
CA SER A 183 9.52 -43.34 71.05
C SER A 183 10.61 -42.38 70.53
N PHE A 184 10.44 -41.08 70.81
CA PHE A 184 11.35 -40.06 70.37
C PHE A 184 12.73 -40.15 71.07
N ALA A 185 13.79 -40.36 70.32
CA ALA A 185 15.16 -40.47 70.84
C ALA A 185 16.02 -39.21 70.54
N GLY A 186 15.56 -38.39 69.59
CA GLY A 186 16.31 -37.22 69.25
C GLY A 186 16.18 -36.76 67.77
N VAL A 187 17.07 -35.92 67.31
CA VAL A 187 17.04 -35.36 65.96
C VAL A 187 18.44 -35.43 65.32
N ALA A 188 18.50 -35.91 64.10
CA ALA A 188 19.64 -35.75 63.20
C ALA A 188 19.39 -34.53 62.32
N LEU A 189 20.36 -33.63 62.24
CA LEU A 189 20.26 -32.36 61.52
C LEU A 189 21.43 -32.15 60.56
N ALA A 190 21.13 -31.81 59.33
CA ALA A 190 22.05 -31.25 58.36
C ALA A 190 21.74 -29.76 58.17
N THR A 191 22.73 -28.92 58.16
CA THR A 191 22.59 -27.51 57.89
C THR A 191 23.33 -27.16 56.61
N ILE A 192 22.62 -26.42 55.70
CA ILE A 192 23.15 -26.02 54.39
C ILE A 192 23.41 -24.51 54.43
N TYR A 193 24.57 -24.07 53.96
CA TYR A 193 24.86 -22.65 53.82
C TYR A 193 23.90 -21.95 52.87
N LEU A 194 23.27 -20.85 53.27
CA LEU A 194 22.51 -20.02 52.33
C LEU A 194 23.43 -19.36 51.30
N SER A 195 24.69 -19.09 51.65
CA SER A 195 25.70 -18.58 50.72
C SER A 195 25.95 -19.52 49.53
N HIS A 196 25.75 -20.83 49.70
CA HIS A 196 25.85 -21.78 48.58
C HIS A 196 24.80 -21.49 47.47
N PHE A 197 23.57 -21.25 47.85
CA PHE A 197 22.52 -20.85 46.89
C PHE A 197 22.78 -19.44 46.34
N LEU A 198 23.26 -18.49 47.16
CA LEU A 198 23.57 -17.15 46.71
C LEU A 198 24.67 -17.12 45.66
N GLN A 199 25.76 -17.88 45.86
CA GLN A 199 26.83 -18.00 44.87
C GLN A 199 26.34 -18.47 43.52
N LEU A 200 25.44 -19.47 43.51
CA LEU A 200 24.79 -19.94 42.28
C LEU A 200 23.89 -18.85 41.66
N TYR A 201 23.05 -18.20 42.49
CA TYR A 201 22.13 -17.18 42.01
C TYR A 201 22.83 -15.92 41.49
N ASP A 202 23.97 -15.55 42.10
CA ASP A 202 24.80 -14.39 41.69
C ASP A 202 25.53 -14.64 40.36
N SER A 203 25.79 -15.91 40.02
CA SER A 203 26.39 -16.26 38.73
C SER A 203 25.46 -16.06 37.55
N ILE A 204 24.16 -15.84 37.79
CA ILE A 204 23.13 -15.72 36.77
C ILE A 204 22.83 -14.24 36.52
N ASP A 205 23.01 -13.79 35.27
CA ASP A 205 22.68 -12.42 34.89
C ASP A 205 21.17 -12.29 34.58
N LEU A 206 20.48 -11.55 35.45
CA LEU A 206 19.06 -11.22 35.32
C LEU A 206 18.81 -9.70 35.18
N GLY A 207 19.84 -8.95 34.82
CA GLY A 207 19.79 -7.49 34.86
C GLY A 207 19.80 -6.91 36.28
N SER A 208 19.68 -5.60 36.39
CA SER A 208 19.86 -4.87 37.65
C SER A 208 18.76 -5.11 38.69
N ASN A 209 17.54 -5.45 38.22
CA ASN A 209 16.36 -5.63 39.07
C ASN A 209 15.76 -7.05 38.96
N GLY A 210 16.55 -8.00 38.47
CA GLY A 210 16.15 -9.40 38.43
C GLY A 210 16.13 -10.02 39.83
N VAL A 211 15.24 -10.99 40.04
CA VAL A 211 15.03 -11.60 41.34
C VAL A 211 15.02 -13.12 41.21
N ILE A 212 15.71 -13.79 42.14
CA ILE A 212 15.58 -15.24 42.38
C ILE A 212 15.19 -15.42 43.84
N ASN A 213 14.14 -16.19 44.07
CA ASN A 213 13.72 -16.58 45.42
C ASN A 213 13.64 -18.10 45.56
N LEU A 214 14.07 -18.61 46.68
CA LEU A 214 13.64 -19.90 47.22
C LEU A 214 12.64 -19.61 48.33
N ILE A 215 11.45 -20.16 48.24
CA ILE A 215 10.32 -19.86 49.10
C ILE A 215 9.79 -21.16 49.69
N ALA A 216 9.47 -21.19 50.96
CA ALA A 216 8.81 -22.35 51.56
C ALA A 216 7.30 -22.37 51.27
N ASP A 217 6.67 -23.55 51.36
CA ASP A 217 5.24 -23.71 51.12
C ASP A 217 4.35 -22.86 52.02
N ASN A 218 4.84 -22.50 53.23
CA ASN A 218 4.17 -21.55 54.13
C ASN A 218 4.32 -20.09 53.70
N ALA A 219 4.80 -19.86 52.44
CA ALA A 219 5.05 -18.56 51.85
C ALA A 219 6.18 -17.73 52.46
N SER A 220 7.01 -18.32 53.34
CA SER A 220 8.16 -17.60 53.88
C SER A 220 9.36 -17.62 52.91
N ILE A 221 10.07 -16.51 52.79
CA ILE A 221 11.30 -16.43 51.98
C ILE A 221 12.41 -17.16 52.68
N VAL A 222 12.95 -18.21 52.06
CA VAL A 222 14.14 -18.94 52.53
C VAL A 222 15.38 -18.15 52.15
N ILE A 223 15.51 -17.74 50.92
CA ILE A 223 16.59 -16.92 50.41
C ILE A 223 16.11 -16.12 49.17
N ARG A 224 16.70 -14.92 49.03
CA ARG A 224 16.40 -14.01 47.90
C ARG A 224 17.70 -13.43 47.35
N ARG A 225 17.77 -13.32 45.99
CA ARG A 225 18.71 -12.46 45.30
C ARG A 225 17.97 -11.29 44.67
N PRO A 226 18.39 -10.05 44.82
CA PRO A 226 19.50 -9.54 45.66
C PRO A 226 19.27 -9.85 47.15
N PHE A 227 20.37 -10.19 47.84
CA PHE A 227 20.30 -10.61 49.24
C PHE A 227 20.07 -9.42 50.17
N LYS A 228 19.07 -9.55 51.05
CA LYS A 228 18.82 -8.66 52.19
C LYS A 228 18.42 -9.51 53.38
N GLU A 229 19.11 -9.35 54.50
CA GLU A 229 18.76 -10.10 55.71
C GLU A 229 17.30 -9.89 56.15
N THR A 230 16.75 -8.69 55.92
CA THR A 230 15.38 -8.32 56.28
C THR A 230 14.34 -9.09 55.48
N ASP A 231 14.70 -9.65 54.33
CA ASP A 231 13.77 -10.39 53.46
C ASP A 231 13.61 -11.84 53.94
N ILE A 232 14.62 -12.40 54.66
CA ILE A 232 14.58 -13.78 55.14
C ILE A 232 13.43 -13.96 56.15
N GLY A 233 12.61 -14.97 55.97
CA GLY A 233 11.42 -15.26 56.77
C GLY A 233 10.23 -14.35 56.50
N SER A 234 10.38 -13.31 55.64
CA SER A 234 9.23 -12.46 55.26
C SER A 234 8.19 -13.27 54.48
N SER A 235 6.90 -12.97 54.72
CA SER A 235 5.81 -13.72 54.14
C SER A 235 5.36 -13.14 52.81
N LEU A 236 5.26 -14.02 51.81
CA LEU A 236 4.67 -13.77 50.48
C LEU A 236 3.25 -14.33 50.32
N ALA A 237 2.58 -14.68 51.40
CA ALA A 237 1.25 -15.30 51.35
C ALA A 237 0.20 -14.47 50.60
N LYS A 238 0.32 -13.13 50.61
CA LYS A 238 -0.56 -12.20 49.88
C LYS A 238 -0.15 -11.96 48.43
N SER A 239 0.97 -12.55 47.96
CA SER A 239 1.43 -12.34 46.60
C SER A 239 0.56 -13.07 45.60
N PRO A 240 0.46 -12.58 44.34
CA PRO A 240 -0.24 -13.30 43.28
C PRO A 240 0.28 -14.72 43.04
N LEU A 241 1.55 -14.99 43.36
CA LEU A 241 2.13 -16.34 43.31
C LEU A 241 1.32 -17.33 44.14
N PHE A 242 1.08 -16.99 45.43
CA PHE A 242 0.36 -17.88 46.36
C PHE A 242 -1.16 -17.82 46.22
N THR A 243 -1.71 -16.65 45.90
CA THR A 243 -3.17 -16.46 45.84
C THR A 243 -3.80 -16.87 44.52
N GLN A 244 -3.05 -16.83 43.42
CA GLN A 244 -3.62 -17.02 42.08
C GLN A 244 -2.91 -18.09 41.22
N LEU A 245 -1.58 -18.25 41.36
CA LEU A 245 -0.79 -19.08 40.45
C LEU A 245 -0.58 -20.49 40.98
N LEU A 246 -0.06 -20.67 42.19
CA LEU A 246 0.15 -21.97 42.79
C LEU A 246 -1.13 -22.81 42.93
N PRO A 247 -2.32 -22.24 43.18
CA PRO A 247 -3.56 -23.01 43.16
C PRO A 247 -3.91 -23.61 41.79
N LYS A 248 -3.32 -23.11 40.72
CA LYS A 248 -3.54 -23.59 39.33
C LYS A 248 -2.54 -24.63 38.89
N GLY A 249 -1.37 -24.70 39.54
CA GLY A 249 -0.34 -25.65 39.19
C GLY A 249 1.01 -25.36 39.85
N ASP A 250 1.83 -26.39 39.93
CA ASP A 250 3.16 -26.38 40.59
C ASP A 250 4.23 -25.68 39.74
N THR A 251 3.92 -25.32 38.51
CA THR A 251 4.81 -24.63 37.58
C THR A 251 4.03 -23.66 36.70
N GLY A 252 4.66 -22.58 36.30
CA GLY A 252 4.02 -21.64 35.36
C GLY A 252 4.83 -20.37 35.19
N THR A 253 4.30 -19.52 34.30
CA THR A 253 4.79 -18.18 34.03
C THR A 253 3.66 -17.17 34.16
N ALA A 254 4.00 -15.94 34.49
CA ALA A 254 3.04 -14.82 34.55
C ALA A 254 3.77 -13.49 34.54
N THR A 255 3.03 -12.43 34.25
CA THR A 255 3.47 -11.06 34.55
C THR A 255 2.72 -10.61 35.81
N ILE A 256 3.44 -10.32 36.89
CA ILE A 256 2.85 -9.90 38.16
C ILE A 256 3.52 -8.62 38.71
N ARG A 257 2.79 -7.91 39.57
CA ARG A 257 3.36 -6.82 40.37
C ARG A 257 3.83 -7.36 41.71
N SER A 258 5.09 -7.16 42.01
CA SER A 258 5.68 -7.58 43.28
C SER A 258 5.09 -6.82 44.45
N ILE A 259 4.73 -7.52 45.54
CA ILE A 259 4.24 -6.91 46.78
C ILE A 259 5.38 -6.36 47.67
N VAL A 260 6.62 -6.74 47.35
CA VAL A 260 7.81 -6.33 48.14
C VAL A 260 8.28 -4.94 47.74
N ASP A 261 8.30 -4.63 46.44
CA ASP A 261 8.90 -3.40 45.91
C ASP A 261 8.03 -2.71 44.81
N GLY A 262 6.84 -3.24 44.53
CA GLY A 262 5.90 -2.65 43.57
C GLY A 262 6.28 -2.80 42.10
N VAL A 263 7.40 -3.45 41.78
CA VAL A 263 7.91 -3.60 40.40
C VAL A 263 7.11 -4.65 39.64
N GLU A 264 6.76 -4.36 38.39
CA GLU A 264 6.11 -5.33 37.49
C GLU A 264 7.17 -6.25 36.88
N ARG A 265 6.98 -7.57 37.03
CA ARG A 265 7.96 -8.58 36.61
C ARG A 265 7.33 -9.68 35.77
N VAL A 266 8.10 -10.12 34.78
CA VAL A 266 7.87 -11.40 34.08
C VAL A 266 8.50 -12.49 34.92
N ILE A 267 7.71 -13.47 35.35
CA ILE A 267 8.13 -14.48 36.31
C ILE A 267 8.02 -15.89 35.73
N GLY A 268 8.89 -16.77 36.24
CA GLY A 268 8.73 -18.22 36.19
C GLY A 268 8.77 -18.77 37.61
N TYR A 269 7.97 -19.79 37.89
CA TYR A 269 7.98 -20.47 39.19
C TYR A 269 7.86 -21.98 39.00
N ARG A 270 8.46 -22.70 39.97
CA ARG A 270 8.39 -24.16 40.02
C ARG A 270 8.52 -24.67 41.45
N ARG A 271 7.63 -25.60 41.82
CA ARG A 271 7.74 -26.34 43.07
C ARG A 271 8.91 -27.31 42.97
N VAL A 272 9.70 -27.42 44.05
CA VAL A 272 10.80 -28.40 44.17
C VAL A 272 10.21 -29.76 44.45
N GLU A 273 10.47 -30.72 43.57
CA GLU A 273 9.90 -32.06 43.68
C GLU A 273 10.32 -32.77 44.96
N GLY A 274 9.34 -33.29 45.72
CA GLY A 274 9.58 -34.01 46.98
C GLY A 274 9.88 -33.16 48.21
N TYR A 275 9.97 -31.83 48.06
CA TYR A 275 10.25 -30.93 49.14
C TYR A 275 9.29 -29.71 49.16
N PRO A 276 8.98 -29.17 50.37
CA PRO A 276 7.99 -28.09 50.52
C PRO A 276 8.61 -26.71 50.16
N LEU A 277 9.18 -26.61 48.96
CA LEU A 277 9.90 -25.41 48.49
C LEU A 277 9.45 -25.04 47.07
N ILE A 278 9.54 -23.76 46.77
CA ILE A 278 9.20 -23.17 45.45
C ILE A 278 10.35 -22.29 45.04
N VAL A 279 10.84 -22.52 43.83
CA VAL A 279 11.75 -21.58 43.15
C VAL A 279 10.93 -20.60 42.34
N PHE A 280 11.33 -19.35 42.46
CA PHE A 280 10.73 -18.22 41.78
C PHE A 280 11.80 -17.39 41.12
N THR A 281 11.70 -17.15 39.84
CA THR A 281 12.62 -16.33 39.04
C THR A 281 11.86 -15.18 38.40
N ALA A 282 12.46 -14.02 38.29
CA ALA A 282 11.76 -12.84 37.80
C ALA A 282 12.69 -11.85 37.09
N LEU A 283 12.24 -11.30 36.00
CA LEU A 283 12.86 -10.19 35.28
C LEU A 283 12.00 -8.94 35.39
N ASN A 284 12.65 -7.78 35.51
CA ASN A 284 11.93 -6.51 35.44
C ASN A 284 11.37 -6.30 34.02
N LYS A 285 10.05 -6.17 33.89
CA LYS A 285 9.37 -5.98 32.61
C LYS A 285 9.79 -4.71 31.88
N ASP A 286 10.06 -3.63 32.62
CA ASP A 286 10.51 -2.38 32.02
C ASP A 286 11.92 -2.47 31.44
N GLU A 287 12.81 -3.22 32.10
CA GLU A 287 14.15 -3.50 31.57
C GLU A 287 14.08 -4.40 30.34
N VAL A 288 13.25 -5.45 30.38
CA VAL A 288 12.99 -6.34 29.23
C VAL A 288 12.51 -5.54 28.03
N LEU A 289 11.59 -4.59 28.24
CA LEU A 289 11.03 -3.78 27.16
C LEU A 289 11.89 -2.57 26.77
N ALA A 290 12.96 -2.25 27.49
CA ALA A 290 13.76 -1.05 27.23
C ALA A 290 14.44 -1.08 25.85
N SER A 291 15.05 -2.19 25.47
CA SER A 291 15.66 -2.37 24.14
C SER A 291 14.61 -2.34 23.05
N TRP A 292 13.50 -3.08 23.24
CA TRP A 292 12.37 -3.08 22.31
C TRP A 292 11.78 -1.67 22.11
N ARG A 293 11.62 -0.87 23.17
CA ARG A 293 11.14 0.53 23.04
C ARG A 293 12.06 1.39 22.18
N LYS A 294 13.40 1.25 22.34
CA LYS A 294 14.38 1.98 21.52
C LYS A 294 14.31 1.59 20.05
N GLU A 295 14.28 0.29 19.77
CA GLU A 295 14.18 -0.24 18.41
C GLU A 295 12.85 0.14 17.74
N THR A 296 11.76 0.03 18.49
CA THR A 296 10.41 0.44 18.03
C THR A 296 10.35 1.93 17.72
N LEU A 297 10.91 2.79 18.60
CA LEU A 297 10.94 4.21 18.36
C LEU A 297 11.71 4.55 17.09
N LEU A 298 12.86 3.93 16.87
CA LEU A 298 13.66 4.12 15.66
C LEU A 298 12.88 3.69 14.41
N SER A 299 12.27 2.51 14.43
CA SER A 299 11.46 1.98 13.33
C SER A 299 10.27 2.89 13.01
N VAL A 300 9.54 3.36 14.02
CA VAL A 300 8.42 4.30 13.85
C VAL A 300 8.89 5.64 13.27
N CYS A 301 10.03 6.16 13.73
CA CYS A 301 10.62 7.39 13.16
C CYS A 301 10.97 7.23 11.67
N ILE A 302 11.62 6.13 11.31
CA ILE A 302 12.00 5.84 9.91
C ILE A 302 10.75 5.74 9.03
N VAL A 303 9.74 4.98 9.47
CA VAL A 303 8.50 4.80 8.70
C VAL A 303 7.71 6.10 8.58
N THR A 304 7.65 6.90 9.65
CA THR A 304 6.99 8.22 9.60
C THR A 304 7.67 9.15 8.61
N LEU A 305 9.01 9.15 8.57
CA LEU A 305 9.78 9.94 7.61
C LEU A 305 9.53 9.45 6.17
N LEU A 306 9.50 8.14 5.96
CA LEU A 306 9.20 7.53 4.66
C LEU A 306 7.77 7.85 4.17
N LEU A 307 6.77 7.75 5.05
CA LEU A 307 5.38 8.11 4.76
C LEU A 307 5.25 9.60 4.42
N SER A 308 5.94 10.46 5.15
CA SER A 308 5.98 11.90 4.88
C SER A 308 6.60 12.20 3.52
N PHE A 309 7.70 11.54 3.18
CA PHE A 309 8.34 11.66 1.87
C PHE A 309 7.41 11.19 0.74
N LEU A 310 6.79 10.02 0.89
CA LEU A 310 5.81 9.49 -0.07
C LEU A 310 4.60 10.42 -0.22
N GLY A 311 4.13 11.00 0.87
CA GLY A 311 3.05 12.00 0.87
C GLY A 311 3.42 13.24 0.05
N VAL A 312 4.58 13.82 0.29
CA VAL A 312 5.09 14.99 -0.47
C VAL A 312 5.27 14.64 -1.94
N LEU A 313 5.88 13.49 -2.24
CA LEU A 313 6.06 13.02 -3.62
C LEU A 313 4.72 12.82 -4.32
N GLY A 314 3.76 12.18 -3.64
CA GLY A 314 2.41 11.97 -4.15
C GLY A 314 1.70 13.29 -4.45
N LEU A 315 1.76 14.27 -3.54
CA LEU A 315 1.18 15.60 -3.76
C LEU A 315 1.83 16.31 -4.96
N ARG A 316 3.16 16.20 -5.13
CA ARG A 316 3.88 16.72 -6.29
C ARG A 316 3.42 16.06 -7.60
N LEU A 317 3.32 14.74 -7.62
CA LEU A 317 2.85 13.99 -8.80
C LEU A 317 1.40 14.36 -9.16
N ILE A 318 0.51 14.47 -8.17
CA ILE A 318 -0.87 14.91 -8.38
C ILE A 318 -0.91 16.31 -8.98
N LYS A 319 -0.07 17.24 -8.49
CA LYS A 319 0.03 18.61 -9.04
C LYS A 319 0.51 18.60 -10.50
N LEU A 320 1.53 17.81 -10.81
CA LEU A 320 2.04 17.67 -12.18
C LEU A 320 1.00 17.08 -13.13
N MET A 321 0.29 16.02 -12.70
CA MET A 321 -0.80 15.43 -13.50
C MET A 321 -1.93 16.42 -13.78
N LYS A 322 -2.30 17.26 -12.79
CA LYS A 322 -3.30 18.32 -12.99
C LYS A 322 -2.83 19.36 -14.01
N GLN A 323 -1.57 19.78 -13.95
CA GLN A 323 -1.00 20.72 -14.91
C GLN A 323 -0.96 20.14 -16.33
N GLN A 324 -0.51 18.90 -16.50
CA GLN A 324 -0.51 18.22 -17.79
C GLN A 324 -1.92 18.13 -18.39
N ASN A 325 -2.93 17.79 -17.57
CA ASN A 325 -4.32 17.73 -18.03
C ASN A 325 -4.84 19.10 -18.52
N LEU A 326 -4.50 20.19 -17.83
CA LEU A 326 -4.88 21.53 -18.25
C LEU A 326 -4.26 21.91 -19.59
N VAL A 327 -2.95 21.66 -19.76
CA VAL A 327 -2.24 21.93 -21.02
C VAL A 327 -2.80 21.09 -22.15
N GLN A 328 -3.16 19.83 -21.91
CA GLN A 328 -3.73 18.95 -22.94
C GLN A 328 -5.11 19.44 -23.40
N VAL A 329 -5.96 19.93 -22.49
CA VAL A 329 -7.27 20.51 -22.84
C VAL A 329 -7.08 21.78 -23.67
N GLU A 330 -6.16 22.67 -23.29
CA GLU A 330 -5.86 23.91 -24.02
C GLU A 330 -5.31 23.61 -25.43
N LEU A 331 -4.46 22.57 -25.57
CA LEU A 331 -3.91 22.15 -26.84
C LEU A 331 -5.02 21.67 -27.80
N LEU A 332 -5.97 20.86 -27.29
CA LEU A 332 -7.09 20.37 -28.09
C LEU A 332 -7.98 21.53 -28.55
N ASP A 333 -8.32 22.49 -27.68
CA ASP A 333 -9.11 23.67 -28.02
C ASP A 333 -8.41 24.53 -29.12
N THR A 334 -7.10 24.68 -28.98
CA THR A 334 -6.32 25.43 -29.99
C THR A 334 -6.27 24.70 -31.32
N GLN A 335 -6.16 23.37 -31.30
CA GLN A 335 -6.18 22.55 -32.52
C GLN A 335 -7.53 22.65 -33.23
N ASP A 336 -8.64 22.60 -32.51
CA ASP A 336 -10.00 22.75 -33.10
C ASP A 336 -10.18 24.13 -33.74
N LYS A 337 -9.71 25.21 -33.08
CA LYS A 337 -9.74 26.57 -33.66
C LYS A 337 -8.89 26.69 -34.92
N LEU A 338 -7.71 26.06 -34.95
CA LEU A 338 -6.87 26.04 -36.15
C LEU A 338 -7.55 25.33 -37.33
N LEU A 339 -8.22 24.20 -37.07
CA LEU A 339 -8.96 23.47 -38.09
C LEU A 339 -10.12 24.28 -38.63
N GLU A 340 -10.87 25.01 -37.80
CA GLU A 340 -11.95 25.89 -38.20
C GLU A 340 -11.44 27.05 -39.09
N VAL A 341 -10.38 27.72 -38.66
CA VAL A 341 -9.77 28.81 -39.46
C VAL A 341 -9.28 28.28 -40.80
N ASN A 342 -8.66 27.12 -40.85
CA ASN A 342 -8.16 26.54 -42.10
C ASN A 342 -9.30 26.20 -43.09
N ARG A 343 -10.41 25.63 -42.60
CA ARG A 343 -11.60 25.39 -43.44
C ARG A 343 -12.19 26.67 -44.01
N ASN A 344 -12.24 27.73 -43.21
CA ASN A 344 -12.73 29.03 -43.64
C ASN A 344 -11.83 29.66 -44.72
N LEU A 345 -10.50 29.53 -44.57
CA LEU A 345 -9.54 29.99 -45.57
C LEU A 345 -9.67 29.21 -46.87
N GLU A 346 -9.83 27.88 -46.84
CA GLU A 346 -10.06 27.06 -48.04
C GLU A 346 -11.34 27.47 -48.73
N GLY A 347 -12.45 27.71 -47.98
CA GLY A 347 -13.72 28.17 -48.54
C GLY A 347 -13.62 29.51 -49.28
N LEU A 348 -12.83 30.45 -48.77
CA LEU A 348 -12.60 31.76 -49.43
C LEU A 348 -11.73 31.63 -50.68
N ALA A 349 -10.83 30.65 -50.70
CA ALA A 349 -9.89 30.45 -51.81
C ALA A 349 -10.58 29.80 -53.06
N LEU A 350 -11.79 29.34 -52.99
CA LEU A 350 -12.52 28.61 -54.07
C LEU A 350 -13.62 29.43 -54.76
N LYS A 351 -13.92 30.65 -54.27
CA LYS A 351 -14.91 31.54 -54.86
C LYS A 351 -14.28 32.70 -55.64
N ASP A 352 -14.96 33.19 -56.66
CA ASP A 352 -14.64 34.44 -57.35
C ASP A 352 -15.13 35.65 -56.51
N ALA A 353 -14.22 36.57 -56.23
CA ALA A 353 -14.53 37.68 -55.34
C ALA A 353 -15.54 38.71 -55.89
N LEU A 354 -15.68 38.80 -57.23
CA LEU A 354 -16.63 39.74 -57.89
C LEU A 354 -18.03 39.16 -57.93
N THR A 355 -18.15 37.91 -58.37
CA THR A 355 -19.43 37.31 -58.77
C THR A 355 -19.99 36.37 -57.70
N GLY A 356 -19.13 35.93 -56.73
CA GLY A 356 -19.52 34.91 -55.72
C GLY A 356 -19.67 33.50 -56.25
N LEU A 357 -19.53 33.27 -57.56
CA LEU A 357 -19.51 31.96 -58.17
C LEU A 357 -18.24 31.17 -57.82
N ALA A 358 -18.20 29.90 -58.16
CA ALA A 358 -16.96 29.17 -58.12
C ALA A 358 -15.90 29.87 -58.98
N ASN A 359 -14.65 29.90 -58.50
CA ASN A 359 -13.55 30.38 -59.33
C ASN A 359 -13.03 29.24 -60.24
N ARG A 360 -12.13 29.56 -61.13
CA ARG A 360 -11.54 28.58 -62.05
C ARG A 360 -10.96 27.36 -61.34
N ARG A 361 -10.28 27.55 -60.22
CA ARG A 361 -9.68 26.42 -59.43
C ARG A 361 -10.76 25.46 -58.95
N GLN A 362 -11.88 25.97 -58.45
CA GLN A 362 -13.01 25.15 -58.03
C GLN A 362 -13.69 24.46 -59.22
N LEU A 363 -13.79 25.15 -60.35
CA LEU A 363 -14.32 24.57 -61.58
C LEU A 363 -13.49 23.38 -62.05
N ASP A 364 -12.17 23.56 -62.18
CA ASP A 364 -11.25 22.51 -62.63
C ASP A 364 -11.37 21.26 -61.72
N ALA A 365 -11.30 21.46 -60.40
CA ALA A 365 -11.43 20.36 -59.42
C ALA A 365 -12.80 19.67 -59.50
N PHE A 366 -13.87 20.46 -59.76
CA PHE A 366 -15.22 19.92 -59.88
C PHE A 366 -15.41 19.10 -61.18
N ILE A 367 -14.91 19.59 -62.30
CA ILE A 367 -14.97 18.84 -63.59
C ILE A 367 -14.21 17.52 -63.44
N ASP A 368 -13.01 17.51 -62.86
CA ASP A 368 -12.26 16.27 -62.63
C ASP A 368 -13.03 15.26 -61.79
N ALA A 369 -13.64 15.71 -60.70
CA ALA A 369 -14.43 14.86 -59.82
C ALA A 369 -15.68 14.30 -60.50
N GLU A 370 -16.43 15.17 -61.23
CA GLU A 370 -17.66 14.76 -61.90
C GLU A 370 -17.42 13.87 -63.13
N MET A 371 -16.33 14.09 -63.88
CA MET A 371 -15.92 13.17 -64.95
C MET A 371 -15.58 11.79 -64.39
N GLY A 372 -14.88 11.74 -63.23
CA GLY A 372 -14.62 10.48 -62.53
C GLY A 372 -15.91 9.79 -62.05
N ARG A 373 -16.93 10.53 -61.64
CA ARG A 373 -18.25 10.00 -61.27
C ARG A 373 -19.03 9.52 -62.51
N ALA A 374 -19.10 10.33 -63.54
CA ALA A 374 -19.79 10.04 -64.78
C ALA A 374 -19.30 8.72 -65.41
N ARG A 375 -17.99 8.50 -65.47
CA ARG A 375 -17.40 7.23 -65.92
C ARG A 375 -17.83 6.02 -65.11
N ARG A 376 -17.88 6.16 -63.78
CA ARG A 376 -18.29 5.02 -62.90
C ARG A 376 -19.77 4.72 -62.96
N SER A 377 -20.62 5.73 -63.11
CA SER A 377 -22.08 5.60 -63.15
C SER A 377 -22.67 5.49 -64.56
N GLN A 378 -21.82 5.51 -65.58
CA GLN A 378 -22.22 5.57 -67.00
C GLN A 378 -23.22 6.72 -67.26
N ALA A 379 -23.03 7.83 -66.59
CA ALA A 379 -23.82 9.04 -66.76
C ALA A 379 -23.13 10.01 -67.70
N GLU A 380 -23.89 10.93 -68.22
CA GLU A 380 -23.41 12.01 -69.10
C GLU A 380 -22.97 13.19 -68.21
N LEU A 381 -22.04 14.02 -68.72
CA LEU A 381 -21.62 15.26 -68.15
C LEU A 381 -21.58 16.34 -69.21
N ALA A 382 -22.30 17.41 -69.01
CA ALA A 382 -22.27 18.53 -69.94
C ALA A 382 -21.55 19.77 -69.29
N LEU A 383 -20.93 20.52 -70.20
CA LEU A 383 -20.27 21.80 -69.91
C LEU A 383 -20.78 22.86 -70.83
N LEU A 384 -21.14 24.00 -70.24
CA LEU A 384 -21.44 25.20 -71.03
C LEU A 384 -20.30 26.20 -70.83
N MET A 385 -19.73 26.73 -71.87
CA MET A 385 -18.89 27.90 -71.84
C MET A 385 -19.68 29.10 -72.29
N ILE A 386 -19.74 30.14 -71.52
CA ILE A 386 -20.59 31.31 -71.71
C ILE A 386 -19.70 32.57 -71.71
N ASP A 387 -19.92 33.44 -72.66
CA ASP A 387 -19.16 34.68 -72.77
C ASP A 387 -20.15 35.84 -73.03
N VAL A 388 -19.88 36.97 -72.37
CA VAL A 388 -20.70 38.19 -72.49
C VAL A 388 -20.33 38.90 -73.80
N ASP A 389 -21.26 38.93 -74.75
CA ASP A 389 -21.04 39.49 -76.05
C ASP A 389 -20.74 40.99 -75.99
N HIS A 390 -19.76 41.42 -76.78
CA HIS A 390 -19.31 42.82 -76.84
C HIS A 390 -18.94 43.46 -75.48
N PHE A 391 -18.44 42.66 -74.51
CA PHE A 391 -18.18 43.14 -73.15
C PHE A 391 -17.05 44.19 -73.10
N LYS A 392 -16.04 44.06 -73.94
CA LYS A 392 -15.00 45.08 -74.03
C LYS A 392 -15.57 46.45 -74.50
N PRO A 393 -16.31 46.57 -75.61
CA PRO A 393 -17.04 47.79 -75.95
C PRO A 393 -17.97 48.33 -74.84
N PHE A 394 -18.62 47.43 -74.08
CA PHE A 394 -19.41 47.79 -72.94
C PHE A 394 -18.58 48.52 -71.88
N ASN A 395 -17.42 47.94 -71.51
CA ASN A 395 -16.49 48.55 -70.57
C ASN A 395 -15.91 49.88 -71.04
N ASP A 396 -15.56 49.95 -72.34
CA ASP A 396 -14.99 51.16 -72.96
C ASP A 396 -16.01 52.32 -72.91
N ARG A 397 -17.30 52.01 -73.04
CA ARG A 397 -18.40 53.01 -73.01
C ARG A 397 -18.89 53.37 -71.62
N TYR A 398 -19.10 52.38 -70.71
CA TYR A 398 -19.78 52.59 -69.44
C TYR A 398 -18.81 52.57 -68.23
N GLY A 399 -17.55 52.21 -68.49
CA GLY A 399 -16.52 52.10 -67.46
C GLY A 399 -16.54 50.74 -66.76
N HIS A 400 -15.39 50.39 -66.12
CA HIS A 400 -15.18 49.08 -65.48
C HIS A 400 -16.14 48.81 -64.32
N LEU A 401 -16.59 49.83 -63.55
CA LEU A 401 -17.55 49.64 -62.48
C LEU A 401 -18.92 49.18 -62.99
N ALA A 402 -19.35 49.69 -64.15
CA ALA A 402 -20.56 49.23 -64.81
C ALA A 402 -20.40 47.82 -65.35
N GLY A 403 -19.22 47.49 -65.86
CA GLY A 403 -18.86 46.14 -66.30
C GLY A 403 -18.90 45.14 -65.15
N ASP A 404 -18.35 45.48 -64.00
CA ASP A 404 -18.42 44.65 -62.81
C ASP A 404 -19.86 44.39 -62.35
N GLU A 405 -20.72 45.40 -62.42
CA GLU A 405 -22.15 45.24 -62.11
C GLU A 405 -22.89 44.38 -63.15
N CYS A 406 -22.53 44.53 -64.40
CA CYS A 406 -23.00 43.67 -65.50
C CYS A 406 -22.63 42.21 -65.22
N LEU A 407 -21.37 41.90 -64.87
CA LEU A 407 -20.94 40.57 -64.55
C LEU A 407 -21.64 39.98 -63.29
N ARG A 408 -21.91 40.80 -62.26
CA ARG A 408 -22.72 40.38 -61.10
C ARG A 408 -24.15 40.02 -61.53
N LYS A 409 -24.80 40.83 -62.38
CA LYS A 409 -26.14 40.54 -62.87
C LYS A 409 -26.16 39.28 -63.73
N VAL A 410 -25.20 39.10 -64.64
CA VAL A 410 -25.10 37.89 -65.47
C VAL A 410 -24.85 36.67 -64.59
N SER A 411 -24.00 36.73 -63.58
CA SER A 411 -23.73 35.63 -62.67
C SER A 411 -24.99 35.26 -61.84
N ALA A 412 -25.77 36.24 -61.40
CA ALA A 412 -27.04 36.01 -60.70
C ALA A 412 -28.03 35.28 -61.64
N ILE A 413 -28.15 35.74 -62.88
CA ILE A 413 -29.02 35.11 -63.89
C ILE A 413 -28.57 33.66 -64.16
N ILE A 414 -27.28 33.38 -64.31
CA ILE A 414 -26.76 32.04 -64.47
C ILE A 414 -27.18 31.17 -63.28
N THR A 415 -26.94 31.65 -62.05
CA THR A 415 -27.28 30.95 -60.79
C THR A 415 -28.78 30.65 -60.72
N ASP A 416 -29.63 31.55 -61.06
CA ASP A 416 -31.08 31.39 -61.03
C ASP A 416 -31.64 30.40 -62.04
N ASN A 417 -30.87 30.13 -63.09
CA ASN A 417 -31.24 29.19 -64.15
C ASN A 417 -30.64 27.78 -64.01
N ILE A 418 -29.74 27.58 -63.06
CA ILE A 418 -29.19 26.28 -62.71
C ILE A 418 -29.63 25.90 -61.29
N LYS A 419 -30.73 25.18 -61.16
CA LYS A 419 -31.34 24.90 -59.82
C LYS A 419 -31.18 23.45 -59.35
N ARG A 420 -30.50 22.58 -60.10
CA ARG A 420 -30.32 21.21 -59.68
C ARG A 420 -29.21 21.10 -58.63
N PRO A 421 -29.46 20.38 -57.55
CA PRO A 421 -28.35 20.05 -56.64
C PRO A 421 -27.28 19.28 -57.41
N GLY A 422 -26.09 19.80 -57.45
CA GLY A 422 -24.98 19.20 -58.22
C GLY A 422 -24.52 19.98 -59.44
N ASP A 423 -25.33 20.93 -59.96
CA ASP A 423 -24.84 21.86 -61.00
C ASP A 423 -23.88 22.87 -60.38
N LEU A 424 -22.85 23.24 -61.14
CA LEU A 424 -21.89 24.26 -60.70
C LEU A 424 -21.79 25.38 -61.73
N ALA A 425 -21.97 26.63 -61.28
CA ALA A 425 -21.57 27.79 -62.05
C ALA A 425 -20.26 28.36 -61.55
N ALA A 426 -19.40 28.73 -62.47
CA ALA A 426 -18.08 29.30 -62.20
C ALA A 426 -17.79 30.50 -63.10
N ARG A 427 -16.99 31.41 -62.58
CA ARG A 427 -16.36 32.42 -63.43
C ARG A 427 -15.04 31.83 -63.94
N TYR A 428 -14.93 31.60 -65.23
CA TYR A 428 -13.75 31.01 -65.86
C TYR A 428 -12.61 32.02 -65.94
N GLY A 429 -12.94 33.28 -66.30
CA GLY A 429 -11.99 34.39 -66.31
C GLY A 429 -12.55 35.58 -67.06
N GLY A 430 -12.24 36.82 -66.68
CA GLY A 430 -12.74 38.01 -67.35
C GLY A 430 -14.27 38.07 -67.45
N GLU A 431 -14.80 38.03 -68.66
CA GLU A 431 -16.23 38.01 -69.01
C GLU A 431 -16.76 36.59 -69.26
N GLU A 432 -15.94 35.55 -69.05
CA GLU A 432 -16.29 34.17 -69.33
C GLU A 432 -16.80 33.45 -68.08
N PHE A 433 -17.87 32.69 -68.26
CA PHE A 433 -18.46 31.84 -67.26
C PHE A 433 -18.54 30.39 -67.78
N ALA A 434 -18.50 29.46 -66.83
CA ALA A 434 -18.68 28.07 -67.12
C ALA A 434 -19.82 27.48 -66.25
N VAL A 435 -20.60 26.57 -66.81
CA VAL A 435 -21.62 25.83 -66.07
C VAL A 435 -21.42 24.32 -66.34
N VAL A 436 -21.26 23.58 -65.26
CA VAL A 436 -21.12 22.12 -65.30
C VAL A 436 -22.46 21.51 -64.90
N LEU A 437 -22.95 20.58 -65.71
CA LEU A 437 -24.26 19.94 -65.54
C LEU A 437 -24.09 18.42 -65.51
N PRO A 438 -23.88 17.83 -64.31
CA PRO A 438 -23.80 16.37 -64.18
C PRO A 438 -25.13 15.70 -64.56
N GLY A 439 -25.07 14.55 -65.27
CA GLY A 439 -26.22 13.78 -65.69
C GLY A 439 -27.08 14.47 -66.76
N SER A 440 -26.50 15.43 -67.48
CA SER A 440 -27.23 16.10 -68.61
C SER A 440 -26.62 15.69 -69.97
N ASP A 441 -27.50 15.33 -70.87
CA ASP A 441 -27.16 15.08 -72.28
C ASP A 441 -27.05 16.38 -73.08
N TYR A 442 -26.72 16.32 -74.33
CA TYR A 442 -26.63 17.48 -75.23
C TYR A 442 -27.94 18.29 -75.29
N VAL A 443 -29.12 17.60 -75.28
CA VAL A 443 -30.42 18.25 -75.38
C VAL A 443 -30.75 19.01 -74.13
N GLY A 444 -30.54 18.37 -72.96
CA GLY A 444 -30.74 19.00 -71.65
C GLY A 444 -29.80 20.20 -71.40
N ALA A 445 -28.53 20.04 -71.80
CA ALA A 445 -27.54 21.11 -71.68
C ALA A 445 -27.86 22.30 -72.59
N PHE A 446 -28.27 22.01 -73.82
CA PHE A 446 -28.68 23.08 -74.73
C PHE A 446 -29.91 23.83 -74.25
N LEU A 447 -30.89 23.13 -73.67
CA LEU A 447 -32.08 23.79 -73.11
C LEU A 447 -31.68 24.75 -71.92
N VAL A 448 -30.70 24.34 -71.07
CA VAL A 448 -30.15 25.21 -70.01
C VAL A 448 -29.41 26.40 -70.61
N ALA A 449 -28.58 26.20 -71.63
CA ALA A 449 -27.89 27.25 -72.37
C ALA A 449 -28.86 28.28 -72.97
N GLU A 450 -29.89 27.82 -73.69
CA GLU A 450 -30.90 28.72 -74.24
C GLU A 450 -31.74 29.43 -73.21
N LYS A 451 -32.00 28.77 -72.07
CA LYS A 451 -32.65 29.40 -70.90
C LYS A 451 -31.86 30.54 -70.34
N ILE A 452 -30.53 30.31 -70.09
CA ILE A 452 -29.61 31.33 -69.63
C ILE A 452 -29.49 32.47 -70.61
N ARG A 453 -29.26 32.19 -71.89
CA ARG A 453 -29.15 33.17 -72.96
C ARG A 453 -30.39 34.08 -73.02
N ARG A 454 -31.59 33.49 -73.10
CA ARG A 454 -32.85 34.23 -73.11
C ARG A 454 -33.07 35.07 -71.86
N ALA A 455 -32.69 34.53 -70.65
CA ALA A 455 -32.85 35.27 -69.42
C ALA A 455 -31.91 36.48 -69.39
N VAL A 456 -30.69 36.37 -69.90
CA VAL A 456 -29.78 37.53 -70.06
C VAL A 456 -30.34 38.55 -71.03
N LEU A 457 -30.83 38.17 -72.19
CA LEU A 457 -31.46 39.06 -73.14
C LEU A 457 -32.68 39.77 -72.51
N GLN A 458 -33.54 39.02 -71.76
CA GLN A 458 -34.73 39.57 -71.08
C GLN A 458 -34.41 40.47 -69.92
N ALA A 459 -33.22 40.40 -69.35
CA ALA A 459 -32.79 41.31 -68.32
C ALA A 459 -32.57 42.74 -68.79
N ASP A 460 -32.63 42.98 -70.06
CA ASP A 460 -32.60 44.27 -70.75
C ASP A 460 -31.52 45.21 -70.20
N ILE A 461 -30.30 44.70 -70.03
CA ILE A 461 -29.14 45.47 -69.58
C ILE A 461 -28.71 46.32 -70.79
N ALA A 462 -28.94 47.63 -70.73
CA ALA A 462 -28.68 48.52 -71.85
C ALA A 462 -27.21 48.45 -72.33
N HIS A 463 -27.04 48.22 -73.64
CA HIS A 463 -25.74 48.20 -74.30
C HIS A 463 -25.81 48.84 -75.69
N SER A 464 -25.58 50.16 -75.77
CA SER A 464 -25.78 50.97 -76.99
C SER A 464 -24.89 50.59 -78.14
N ASP A 465 -23.75 49.95 -77.89
CA ASP A 465 -22.82 49.48 -78.95
C ASP A 465 -23.04 48.00 -79.36
N SER A 466 -24.07 47.36 -78.84
CA SER A 466 -24.51 46.03 -79.25
C SER A 466 -25.58 46.13 -80.32
N PRO A 467 -25.60 45.21 -81.35
CA PRO A 467 -26.62 45.19 -82.34
C PRO A 467 -28.03 45.07 -81.80
N GLU A 468 -28.20 44.35 -80.69
CA GLU A 468 -29.46 44.14 -79.98
C GLU A 468 -29.87 45.28 -79.09
N GLY A 469 -29.00 46.29 -78.81
CA GLY A 469 -29.21 47.39 -77.87
C GLY A 469 -29.11 46.98 -76.41
N THR A 470 -28.92 45.70 -76.13
CA THR A 470 -28.79 45.13 -74.79
C THR A 470 -27.60 44.15 -74.69
N VAL A 471 -27.22 43.79 -73.46
CA VAL A 471 -26.23 42.75 -73.24
C VAL A 471 -26.81 41.42 -73.56
N THR A 472 -26.01 40.66 -74.33
CA THR A 472 -26.32 39.24 -74.69
C THR A 472 -25.16 38.34 -74.31
N VAL A 473 -25.36 37.05 -74.40
CA VAL A 473 -24.34 36.03 -74.19
C VAL A 473 -24.34 35.02 -75.34
N SER A 474 -23.15 34.63 -75.70
CA SER A 474 -22.93 33.47 -76.56
C SER A 474 -22.60 32.26 -75.72
N VAL A 475 -23.10 31.09 -76.07
CA VAL A 475 -22.92 29.86 -75.28
C VAL A 475 -22.45 28.72 -76.20
N GLY A 476 -21.33 28.13 -75.81
CA GLY A 476 -20.87 26.84 -76.40
C GLY A 476 -21.24 25.69 -75.44
N VAL A 477 -21.86 24.67 -75.98
CA VAL A 477 -22.33 23.51 -75.23
C VAL A 477 -21.58 22.26 -75.69
N CYS A 478 -21.03 21.54 -74.75
CA CYS A 478 -20.42 20.22 -74.96
C CYS A 478 -20.97 19.22 -73.94
N ALA A 479 -21.29 18.00 -74.37
CA ALA A 479 -21.58 16.91 -73.45
C ALA A 479 -20.66 15.73 -73.73
N SER A 480 -20.22 15.05 -72.73
CA SER A 480 -19.49 13.80 -72.89
C SER A 480 -20.41 12.63 -72.72
N ASN A 481 -20.39 11.67 -73.68
CA ASN A 481 -21.03 10.40 -73.49
C ASN A 481 -20.28 9.52 -72.52
N ALA A 482 -21.00 8.61 -71.88
CA ALA A 482 -20.42 7.72 -70.82
C ALA A 482 -19.23 6.89 -71.34
N ASP A 483 -19.16 6.58 -72.60
CA ASP A 483 -18.07 5.80 -73.21
C ASP A 483 -16.93 6.63 -73.77
N SER A 484 -16.99 7.96 -73.62
CA SER A 484 -15.93 8.84 -74.14
C SER A 484 -14.73 8.85 -73.16
N GLN A 485 -13.53 8.59 -73.70
CA GLN A 485 -12.26 8.75 -72.95
C GLN A 485 -11.81 10.20 -72.90
N LEU A 486 -12.72 11.18 -73.00
CA LEU A 486 -12.41 12.58 -73.00
C LEU A 486 -11.74 12.98 -71.63
N ARG A 487 -10.66 13.78 -71.71
CA ARG A 487 -10.09 14.42 -70.55
C ARG A 487 -10.84 15.72 -70.22
N PRO A 488 -10.73 16.25 -69.02
CA PRO A 488 -11.32 17.55 -68.66
C PRO A 488 -10.98 18.66 -69.63
N GLU A 489 -9.72 18.70 -70.12
CA GLU A 489 -9.27 19.71 -71.05
C GLU A 489 -9.95 19.56 -72.44
N ASP A 490 -10.23 18.33 -72.83
CA ASP A 490 -10.90 18.06 -74.15
C ASP A 490 -12.38 18.51 -74.11
N LEU A 491 -13.09 18.32 -72.96
CA LEU A 491 -14.42 18.80 -72.70
C LEU A 491 -14.52 20.33 -72.74
N ILE A 492 -13.58 21.00 -72.01
CA ILE A 492 -13.51 22.45 -71.99
C ILE A 492 -13.19 22.96 -73.40
N GLY A 493 -12.20 22.37 -74.11
CA GLY A 493 -11.78 22.79 -75.40
C GLY A 493 -12.90 22.61 -76.51
N ALA A 494 -13.75 21.58 -76.35
CA ALA A 494 -14.88 21.39 -77.23
C ALA A 494 -15.99 22.45 -77.04
N ALA A 495 -16.30 22.75 -75.73
CA ALA A 495 -17.26 23.78 -75.39
C ALA A 495 -16.77 25.17 -75.85
N ASP A 496 -15.46 25.44 -75.72
CA ASP A 496 -14.85 26.70 -76.13
C ASP A 496 -14.88 26.85 -77.69
N LYS A 497 -14.62 25.79 -78.45
CA LYS A 497 -14.78 25.78 -79.89
C LYS A 497 -16.22 26.08 -80.33
N ALA A 498 -17.21 25.48 -79.64
CA ALA A 498 -18.59 25.76 -79.88
C ALA A 498 -18.97 27.21 -79.53
N LEU A 499 -18.43 27.76 -78.44
CA LEU A 499 -18.58 29.16 -78.12
C LEU A 499 -17.98 30.09 -79.15
N TYR A 500 -16.83 29.75 -79.71
CA TYR A 500 -16.21 30.49 -80.76
C TYR A 500 -17.11 30.47 -82.04
N VAL A 501 -17.71 29.33 -82.42
CA VAL A 501 -18.67 29.27 -83.50
C VAL A 501 -19.89 30.13 -83.27
N ALA A 502 -20.46 30.16 -82.03
CA ALA A 502 -21.54 31.04 -81.66
C ALA A 502 -21.18 32.51 -81.84
N LYS A 503 -20.00 32.93 -81.41
CA LYS A 503 -19.50 34.32 -81.58
C LYS A 503 -19.31 34.65 -83.08
N ALA A 504 -18.77 33.73 -83.89
CA ALA A 504 -18.54 33.95 -85.31
C ALA A 504 -19.86 33.95 -86.16
N SER A 505 -20.90 33.25 -85.69
CA SER A 505 -22.17 33.11 -86.38
C SER A 505 -23.17 34.24 -86.13
N GLY A 506 -22.78 35.28 -85.40
CA GLY A 506 -23.62 36.44 -85.16
C GLY A 506 -23.92 36.71 -83.71
N ARG A 507 -23.31 35.94 -82.77
CA ARG A 507 -23.50 36.05 -81.25
C ARG A 507 -24.96 35.80 -80.85
N ASN A 508 -25.24 36.04 -79.54
CA ASN A 508 -26.56 35.87 -78.96
C ASN A 508 -27.22 34.51 -79.39
N MET A 509 -26.44 33.45 -79.32
CA MET A 509 -26.87 32.11 -79.66
C MET A 509 -26.11 31.03 -78.84
N SER A 510 -26.73 29.84 -78.75
CA SER A 510 -26.12 28.65 -78.22
C SER A 510 -25.75 27.70 -79.36
N VAL A 511 -24.55 27.15 -79.31
CA VAL A 511 -24.03 26.19 -80.32
C VAL A 511 -23.55 24.93 -79.61
N ILE A 512 -23.94 23.77 -80.15
CA ILE A 512 -23.48 22.48 -79.65
C ILE A 512 -22.17 22.11 -80.37
N ALA A 513 -21.21 21.61 -79.62
CA ALA A 513 -19.98 21.07 -80.17
C ALA A 513 -20.30 19.80 -81.01
N ASN A 514 -19.81 19.80 -82.21
CA ASN A 514 -19.90 18.65 -83.14
C ASN A 514 -18.91 17.55 -82.81
#